data_8bc3a4a07785774a2d48f4f94176c95c
#
_entry.id   8bc3a4a07785774a2d48f4f94176c95c
#
_cell.length_a   1.000
_cell.length_b   1.000
_cell.length_c   1.000
_cell.angle_alpha   90.00
_cell.angle_beta   90.00
_cell.angle_gamma   90.00
#
_symmetry.space_group_name_H-M   'P 1'
#
loop_
_entity.id
_entity.type
_entity.pdbx_description
1 polymer ?
#
loop_
_entity_poly.entity_id
_entity_poly.type
_entity_poly.pdbx_seq_one_letter_code
_entity_poly.pdbx_strand_id
1 'polypeptide(L)'
;VIERCYGEGAQAHHQLASALQLEGWDEIKVIENTGVPVIKVTSGGGLISVDISFDGPAHRGLNTATFVSYLVTVHDGLHPLALVLKQLLVERGLNDPYSGGLSSFGLVLLIAFVLHQRRQRNGDVAENLGEALEEFLRFFGDEFDAERQGISIQKWQVFPLPTSLPADDDGGISAPARDPLTIEDPTNPSNNVGRSCFGVGALQRVFSEALRAVVTAQGSEGGSVLGRMFGQGSHHMKVVELVKRTWCPPEYAPLEPPPAAAA
;
A
#
# COMPACT_ATOMS: atom_id res chain seq x y z
N VAL A 1 15.10 -6.14 14.67
CA VAL A 1 14.93 -7.57 14.33
C VAL A 1 15.15 -8.38 15.59
N ILE A 2 14.08 -8.90 16.20
CA ILE A 2 14.19 -9.83 17.32
C ILE A 2 14.26 -11.22 16.70
N GLU A 3 15.47 -11.68 16.39
CA GLU A 3 15.68 -13.05 15.93
C GLU A 3 15.75 -14.01 17.12
N ARG A 4 14.91 -15.03 17.07
CA ARG A 4 15.10 -16.34 17.72
C ARG A 4 15.05 -16.43 19.25
N CYS A 5 13.95 -16.08 19.90
CA CYS A 5 13.81 -16.46 21.30
C CYS A 5 12.50 -17.16 21.71
N TYR A 6 11.52 -17.33 20.83
CA TYR A 6 10.20 -17.81 21.25
C TYR A 6 9.73 -18.99 20.39
N GLY A 7 9.10 -19.96 21.04
CA GLY A 7 8.61 -21.20 20.43
C GLY A 7 7.66 -20.98 19.26
N GLU A 8 7.40 -22.03 18.50
CA GLU A 8 6.57 -21.98 17.29
C GLU A 8 5.09 -21.72 17.62
N GLY A 9 4.45 -20.84 16.85
CA GLY A 9 3.00 -20.71 16.79
C GLY A 9 2.34 -19.72 17.77
N ALA A 10 1.07 -19.95 18.08
CA ALA A 10 0.20 -19.11 18.93
C ALA A 10 0.82 -18.78 20.31
N GLN A 11 1.61 -19.69 20.86
CA GLN A 11 2.28 -19.50 22.15
C GLN A 11 3.27 -18.33 22.15
N ALA A 12 3.96 -18.08 21.04
CA ALA A 12 4.92 -16.97 20.92
C ALA A 12 4.21 -15.60 20.96
N HIS A 13 3.04 -15.49 20.37
CA HIS A 13 2.24 -14.25 20.40
C HIS A 13 1.82 -13.91 21.83
N HIS A 14 1.31 -14.88 22.59
CA HIS A 14 0.89 -14.65 23.97
C HIS A 14 2.06 -14.37 24.92
N GLN A 15 3.20 -15.02 24.72
CA GLN A 15 4.41 -14.75 25.51
C GLN A 15 4.92 -13.33 25.28
N LEU A 16 4.98 -12.88 24.01
CA LEU A 16 5.38 -11.50 23.70
C LEU A 16 4.35 -10.49 24.19
N ALA A 17 3.06 -10.76 24.04
CA ALA A 17 2.01 -9.90 24.56
C ALA A 17 2.10 -9.69 26.07
N SER A 18 2.36 -10.80 26.81
CA SER A 18 2.56 -10.74 28.27
C SER A 18 3.81 -9.94 28.66
N ALA A 19 4.92 -10.12 27.91
CA ALA A 19 6.14 -9.35 28.14
C ALA A 19 5.94 -7.85 27.88
N LEU A 20 5.26 -7.49 26.79
CA LEU A 20 4.94 -6.09 26.47
C LEU A 20 4.04 -5.44 27.54
N GLN A 21 3.11 -6.20 28.12
CA GLN A 21 2.26 -5.73 29.20
C GLN A 21 3.07 -5.41 30.47
N LEU A 22 4.08 -6.23 30.79
CA LEU A 22 4.99 -5.98 31.92
C LEU A 22 5.86 -4.74 31.69
N GLU A 23 6.21 -4.44 30.45
CA GLU A 23 6.98 -3.23 30.05
C GLU A 23 6.14 -1.97 29.96
N GLY A 24 4.84 -2.03 30.28
CA GLY A 24 3.97 -0.85 30.34
C GLY A 24 3.39 -0.41 28.99
N TRP A 25 3.31 -1.33 28.04
CA TRP A 25 2.54 -1.06 26.79
C TRP A 25 1.04 -1.17 27.07
N ASP A 26 0.27 -0.25 26.49
CA ASP A 26 -1.18 -0.19 26.64
C ASP A 26 -1.89 -0.92 25.48
N GLU A 27 -3.16 -1.28 25.70
CA GLU A 27 -4.08 -1.80 24.67
C GLU A 27 -3.52 -2.95 23.82
N ILE A 28 -2.96 -3.97 24.48
CA ILE A 28 -2.40 -5.13 23.79
C ILE A 28 -3.51 -6.07 23.34
N LYS A 29 -3.61 -6.32 22.02
CA LYS A 29 -4.61 -7.22 21.43
C LYS A 29 -3.94 -8.25 20.53
N VAL A 30 -4.08 -9.54 20.88
CA VAL A 30 -3.62 -10.66 20.03
C VAL A 30 -4.76 -11.07 19.10
N ILE A 31 -4.47 -11.11 17.78
CA ILE A 31 -5.40 -11.51 16.72
C ILE A 31 -4.81 -12.73 16.03
N GLU A 32 -5.36 -13.93 16.34
CA GLU A 32 -4.80 -15.20 15.88
C GLU A 32 -5.54 -15.80 14.68
N ASN A 33 -6.86 -15.56 14.60
CA ASN A 33 -7.72 -16.16 13.57
C ASN A 33 -7.68 -15.39 12.25
N THR A 34 -6.49 -15.14 11.75
CA THR A 34 -6.23 -14.43 10.48
C THR A 34 -5.16 -15.16 9.69
N GLY A 35 -5.08 -14.91 8.38
CA GLY A 35 -4.02 -15.48 7.53
C GLY A 35 -2.61 -15.14 8.01
N VAL A 36 -2.44 -14.01 8.70
CA VAL A 36 -1.20 -13.59 9.39
C VAL A 36 -1.59 -13.15 10.79
N PRO A 37 -1.28 -13.93 11.84
CA PRO A 37 -1.50 -13.53 13.22
C PRO A 37 -0.72 -12.27 13.59
N VAL A 38 -1.35 -11.37 14.35
CA VAL A 38 -0.80 -10.04 14.68
C VAL A 38 -1.05 -9.71 16.14
N ILE A 39 -0.05 -9.13 16.81
CA ILE A 39 -0.22 -8.45 18.09
C ILE A 39 -0.33 -6.95 17.81
N LYS A 40 -1.49 -6.37 18.11
CA LYS A 40 -1.66 -4.92 18.06
C LYS A 40 -1.37 -4.35 19.43
N VAL A 41 -0.49 -3.36 19.49
CA VAL A 41 -0.14 -2.66 20.72
C VAL A 41 -0.17 -1.15 20.51
N THR A 42 -0.50 -0.42 21.56
CA THR A 42 -0.49 1.03 21.53
C THR A 42 0.48 1.54 22.59
N SER A 43 1.37 2.45 22.24
CA SER A 43 2.31 3.04 23.20
C SER A 43 1.67 4.15 24.02
N GLY A 44 2.21 4.39 25.22
CA GLY A 44 1.83 5.38 26.23
C GLY A 44 0.89 6.50 25.80
N GLY A 45 -0.37 6.42 26.22
CA GLY A 45 -1.40 7.41 25.93
C GLY A 45 -2.02 7.36 24.53
N GLY A 46 -1.89 6.25 23.79
CA GLY A 46 -2.56 6.08 22.48
C GLY A 46 -1.87 6.78 21.31
N LEU A 47 -0.63 7.22 21.46
CA LEU A 47 0.06 8.02 20.44
C LEU A 47 0.61 7.22 19.27
N ILE A 48 1.06 5.99 19.51
CA ILE A 48 1.68 5.14 18.48
C ILE A 48 1.05 3.75 18.54
N SER A 49 0.44 3.35 17.44
CA SER A 49 -0.03 1.96 17.24
C SER A 49 1.01 1.17 16.47
N VAL A 50 1.32 -0.03 16.97
CA VAL A 50 2.30 -0.94 16.37
C VAL A 50 1.64 -2.30 16.14
N ASP A 51 1.78 -2.83 14.95
CA ASP A 51 1.38 -4.19 14.58
C ASP A 51 2.63 -5.07 14.54
N ILE A 52 2.67 -6.12 15.36
CA ILE A 52 3.79 -7.06 15.45
C ILE A 52 3.33 -8.41 14.91
N SER A 53 4.03 -8.92 13.91
CA SER A 53 3.82 -10.26 13.37
C SER A 53 5.12 -11.05 13.36
N PHE A 54 5.01 -12.38 13.46
CA PHE A 54 6.17 -13.27 13.39
C PHE A 54 6.35 -13.76 11.95
N ASP A 55 7.61 -13.87 11.53
CA ASP A 55 7.93 -14.48 10.25
C ASP A 55 7.62 -15.98 10.27
N GLY A 56 7.13 -16.51 9.16
CA GLY A 56 6.73 -17.90 9.04
C GLY A 56 6.35 -18.28 7.61
N PRO A 57 6.06 -19.57 7.36
CA PRO A 57 5.76 -20.06 5.99
C PRO A 57 4.60 -19.33 5.30
N ALA A 58 3.62 -18.90 6.09
CA ALA A 58 2.44 -18.15 5.58
C ALA A 58 2.65 -16.63 5.56
N HIS A 59 3.68 -16.11 6.21
CA HIS A 59 3.97 -14.69 6.35
C HIS A 59 5.21 -14.29 5.58
N ARG A 60 5.05 -13.46 4.57
CA ARG A 60 6.15 -12.98 3.71
C ARG A 60 6.52 -11.51 3.97
N GLY A 61 6.32 -11.04 5.18
CA GLY A 61 6.52 -9.64 5.55
C GLY A 61 7.94 -9.15 5.29
N LEU A 62 8.96 -9.95 5.61
CA LEU A 62 10.36 -9.62 5.35
C LEU A 62 10.65 -9.54 3.84
N ASN A 63 10.13 -10.49 3.04
CA ASN A 63 10.29 -10.46 1.59
C ASN A 63 9.63 -9.23 0.98
N THR A 64 8.42 -8.89 1.44
CA THR A 64 7.70 -7.70 1.04
C THR A 64 8.45 -6.43 1.42
N ALA A 65 8.99 -6.34 2.65
CA ALA A 65 9.78 -5.19 3.10
C ALA A 65 11.06 -5.03 2.26
N THR A 66 11.76 -6.12 1.97
CA THR A 66 12.96 -6.11 1.10
C THR A 66 12.59 -5.63 -0.31
N PHE A 67 11.50 -6.12 -0.87
CA PHE A 67 11.03 -5.72 -2.19
C PHE A 67 10.63 -4.23 -2.24
N VAL A 68 9.90 -3.74 -1.24
CA VAL A 68 9.55 -2.31 -1.12
C VAL A 68 10.80 -1.44 -0.99
N SER A 69 11.77 -1.85 -0.17
CA SER A 69 13.05 -1.15 -0.05
C SER A 69 13.78 -1.06 -1.38
N TYR A 70 13.80 -2.14 -2.15
CA TYR A 70 14.36 -2.13 -3.51
C TYR A 70 13.60 -1.14 -4.41
N LEU A 71 12.27 -1.15 -4.43
CA LEU A 71 11.49 -0.21 -5.23
C LEU A 71 11.78 1.25 -4.89
N VAL A 72 11.98 1.56 -3.61
CA VAL A 72 12.36 2.92 -3.15
C VAL A 72 13.73 3.33 -3.68
N THR A 73 14.69 2.40 -3.80
CA THR A 73 16.01 2.71 -4.39
C THR A 73 15.98 2.91 -5.90
N VAL A 74 15.03 2.28 -6.58
CA VAL A 74 14.89 2.36 -8.05
C VAL A 74 14.06 3.56 -8.50
N HIS A 75 13.12 4.01 -7.66
CA HIS A 75 12.17 5.07 -7.98
C HIS A 75 12.21 6.18 -6.93
N ASP A 76 12.99 7.23 -7.17
CA ASP A 76 13.18 8.35 -6.23
C ASP A 76 11.87 9.03 -5.80
N GLY A 77 10.85 9.04 -6.67
CA GLY A 77 9.53 9.60 -6.39
C GLY A 77 8.61 8.71 -5.54
N LEU A 78 8.94 7.43 -5.33
CA LEU A 78 8.04 6.46 -4.70
C LEU A 78 7.68 6.84 -3.27
N HIS A 79 8.68 7.13 -2.45
CA HIS A 79 8.45 7.42 -1.04
C HIS A 79 7.60 8.69 -0.80
N PRO A 80 7.92 9.86 -1.39
CA PRO A 80 7.10 11.05 -1.18
C PRO A 80 5.68 10.90 -1.73
N LEU A 81 5.49 10.24 -2.88
CA LEU A 81 4.15 9.98 -3.42
C LEU A 81 3.36 9.02 -2.52
N ALA A 82 4.01 7.99 -1.97
CA ALA A 82 3.37 7.06 -1.05
C ALA A 82 2.87 7.77 0.22
N LEU A 83 3.63 8.72 0.77
CA LEU A 83 3.19 9.49 1.93
C LEU A 83 1.95 10.34 1.62
N VAL A 84 1.96 11.06 0.49
CA VAL A 84 0.86 11.91 0.07
C VAL A 84 -0.41 11.08 -0.20
N LEU A 85 -0.30 10.03 -1.00
CA LEU A 85 -1.44 9.20 -1.37
C LEU A 85 -1.97 8.36 -0.20
N LYS A 86 -1.08 7.83 0.66
CA LYS A 86 -1.49 7.14 1.89
C LYS A 86 -2.31 8.06 2.78
N GLN A 87 -1.88 9.31 2.94
CA GLN A 87 -2.64 10.27 3.71
C GLN A 87 -4.00 10.58 3.09
N LEU A 88 -4.07 10.73 1.77
CA LEU A 88 -5.35 10.89 1.07
C LEU A 88 -6.30 9.74 1.40
N LEU A 89 -5.81 8.50 1.37
CA LEU A 89 -6.62 7.33 1.69
C LEU A 89 -7.04 7.28 3.16
N VAL A 90 -6.17 7.67 4.09
CA VAL A 90 -6.52 7.80 5.53
C VAL A 90 -7.65 8.80 5.74
N GLU A 91 -7.56 9.98 5.13
CA GLU A 91 -8.59 11.05 5.23
C GLU A 91 -9.96 10.60 4.69
N ARG A 92 -9.96 9.64 3.77
CA ARG A 92 -11.17 9.11 3.12
C ARG A 92 -11.61 7.75 3.68
N GLY A 93 -10.92 7.21 4.69
CA GLY A 93 -11.22 5.91 5.28
C GLY A 93 -11.01 4.73 4.33
N LEU A 94 -10.11 4.87 3.35
CA LEU A 94 -9.83 3.87 2.31
C LEU A 94 -8.44 3.22 2.44
N ASN A 95 -7.80 3.34 3.59
CA ASN A 95 -6.46 2.79 3.86
C ASN A 95 -6.48 1.43 4.56
N ASP A 96 -7.65 0.92 4.94
CA ASP A 96 -7.80 -0.32 5.67
C ASP A 96 -8.44 -1.42 4.79
N PRO A 97 -7.71 -2.51 4.49
CA PRO A 97 -8.22 -3.65 3.73
C PRO A 97 -9.43 -4.34 4.36
N TYR A 98 -9.60 -4.29 5.68
CA TYR A 98 -10.75 -4.88 6.36
C TYR A 98 -12.05 -4.13 6.06
N SER A 99 -11.96 -2.84 5.81
CA SER A 99 -13.09 -2.00 5.40
C SER A 99 -13.23 -1.84 3.88
N GLY A 100 -12.45 -2.60 3.11
CA GLY A 100 -12.46 -2.57 1.65
C GLY A 100 -11.55 -1.54 1.02
N GLY A 101 -10.67 -0.92 1.81
CA GLY A 101 -9.67 0.01 1.34
C GLY A 101 -8.45 -0.68 0.70
N LEU A 102 -7.55 0.11 0.16
CA LEU A 102 -6.32 -0.35 -0.45
C LEU A 102 -5.22 -0.51 0.62
N SER A 103 -4.57 -1.67 0.63
CA SER A 103 -3.42 -1.92 1.51
C SER A 103 -2.24 -0.98 1.18
N SER A 104 -1.41 -0.68 2.18
CA SER A 104 -0.19 0.11 1.95
C SER A 104 0.74 -0.53 0.93
N PHE A 105 0.83 -1.86 0.90
CA PHE A 105 1.63 -2.58 -0.09
C PHE A 105 1.02 -2.44 -1.50
N GLY A 106 -0.29 -2.60 -1.64
CA GLY A 106 -0.99 -2.38 -2.90
C GLY A 106 -0.78 -0.97 -3.43
N LEU A 107 -0.89 0.05 -2.57
CA LEU A 107 -0.63 1.43 -2.95
C LEU A 107 0.80 1.64 -3.46
N VAL A 108 1.80 1.10 -2.77
CA VAL A 108 3.21 1.17 -3.19
C VAL A 108 3.42 0.53 -4.56
N LEU A 109 2.80 -0.63 -4.82
CA LEU A 109 2.90 -1.29 -6.13
C LEU A 109 2.29 -0.45 -7.25
N LEU A 110 1.12 0.16 -7.02
CA LEU A 110 0.48 1.03 -8.01
C LEU A 110 1.31 2.28 -8.31
N ILE A 111 1.92 2.89 -7.29
CA ILE A 111 2.82 4.05 -7.48
C ILE A 111 4.06 3.62 -8.26
N ALA A 112 4.70 2.52 -7.88
CA ALA A 112 5.88 2.00 -8.56
C ALA A 112 5.59 1.71 -10.03
N PHE A 113 4.40 1.17 -10.34
CA PHE A 113 3.94 0.94 -11.70
C PHE A 113 3.93 2.23 -12.53
N VAL A 114 3.32 3.30 -12.02
CA VAL A 114 3.26 4.59 -12.73
C VAL A 114 4.66 5.18 -12.92
N LEU A 115 5.48 5.20 -11.88
CA LEU A 115 6.85 5.72 -11.95
C LEU A 115 7.71 4.93 -12.95
N HIS A 116 7.55 3.61 -12.99
CA HIS A 116 8.23 2.77 -13.97
C HIS A 116 7.80 3.14 -15.40
N GLN A 117 6.49 3.28 -15.66
CA GLN A 117 5.97 3.67 -16.97
C GLN A 117 6.48 5.07 -17.40
N ARG A 118 6.56 6.00 -16.46
CA ARG A 118 7.12 7.34 -16.71
C ARG A 118 8.60 7.26 -17.08
N ARG A 119 9.39 6.50 -16.33
CA ARG A 119 10.82 6.32 -16.61
C ARG A 119 11.06 5.70 -17.98
N GLN A 120 10.23 4.74 -18.40
CA GLN A 120 10.34 4.14 -19.74
C GLN A 120 10.06 5.16 -20.86
N ARG A 121 9.18 6.13 -20.64
CA ARG A 121 8.84 7.17 -21.62
C ARG A 121 9.83 8.34 -21.62
N ASN A 122 10.28 8.76 -20.46
CA ASN A 122 11.04 10.00 -20.27
C ASN A 122 12.54 9.78 -20.10
N GLY A 123 13.01 8.51 -19.95
CA GLY A 123 14.38 8.17 -19.60
C GLY A 123 14.72 8.52 -18.14
N ASP A 124 16.01 8.61 -17.82
CA ASP A 124 16.51 8.90 -16.47
C ASP A 124 16.49 10.41 -16.16
N VAL A 125 15.40 11.09 -16.47
CA VAL A 125 15.19 12.49 -16.08
C VAL A 125 14.69 12.52 -14.63
N ALA A 126 15.16 13.51 -13.86
CA ALA A 126 14.69 13.71 -12.50
C ALA A 126 13.16 13.77 -12.43
N GLU A 127 12.56 13.00 -11.49
CA GLU A 127 11.11 12.85 -11.41
C GLU A 127 10.43 14.15 -10.97
N ASN A 128 9.50 14.65 -11.78
CA ASN A 128 8.60 15.72 -11.38
C ASN A 128 7.46 15.11 -10.57
N LEU A 129 7.51 15.23 -9.26
CA LEU A 129 6.53 14.63 -8.33
C LEU A 129 5.11 15.15 -8.55
N GLY A 130 4.96 16.39 -8.99
CA GLY A 130 3.64 16.96 -9.29
C GLY A 130 2.99 16.29 -10.50
N GLU A 131 3.75 16.15 -11.58
CA GLU A 131 3.30 15.45 -12.80
C GLU A 131 3.07 13.96 -12.53
N ALA A 132 3.95 13.31 -11.75
CA ALA A 132 3.80 11.90 -11.38
C ALA A 132 2.53 11.68 -10.55
N LEU A 133 2.23 12.57 -9.60
CA LEU A 133 0.98 12.55 -8.84
C LEU A 133 -0.24 12.70 -9.74
N GLU A 134 -0.21 13.69 -10.64
CA GLU A 134 -1.31 13.93 -11.58
C GLU A 134 -1.55 12.72 -12.48
N GLU A 135 -0.49 12.12 -13.01
CA GLU A 135 -0.58 10.92 -13.85
C GLU A 135 -1.12 9.72 -13.08
N PHE A 136 -0.66 9.50 -11.84
CA PHE A 136 -1.20 8.45 -10.96
C PHE A 136 -2.70 8.62 -10.74
N LEU A 137 -3.12 9.83 -10.38
CA LEU A 137 -4.53 10.13 -10.10
C LEU A 137 -5.39 9.98 -11.36
N ARG A 138 -4.89 10.40 -12.52
CA ARG A 138 -5.59 10.26 -13.81
C ARG A 138 -5.73 8.81 -14.20
N PHE A 139 -4.63 8.06 -14.15
CA PHE A 139 -4.63 6.67 -14.57
C PHE A 139 -5.56 5.82 -13.69
N PHE A 140 -5.39 5.86 -12.38
CA PHE A 140 -6.21 5.03 -11.48
C PHE A 140 -7.58 5.61 -11.16
N GLY A 141 -7.80 6.89 -11.35
CA GLY A 141 -9.09 7.53 -11.16
C GLY A 141 -10.02 7.42 -12.36
N ASP A 142 -9.48 7.66 -13.55
CA ASP A 142 -10.32 7.87 -14.75
C ASP A 142 -10.08 6.86 -15.88
N GLU A 143 -8.86 6.26 -16.00
CA GLU A 143 -8.48 5.46 -17.16
C GLU A 143 -8.50 3.95 -16.90
N PHE A 144 -8.11 3.53 -15.69
CA PHE A 144 -7.98 2.11 -15.35
C PHE A 144 -9.34 1.47 -15.06
N ASP A 145 -9.68 0.44 -15.82
CA ASP A 145 -10.89 -0.36 -15.63
C ASP A 145 -10.59 -1.58 -14.73
N ALA A 146 -10.85 -1.46 -13.43
CA ALA A 146 -10.59 -2.52 -12.47
C ALA A 146 -11.41 -3.80 -12.71
N GLU A 147 -12.52 -3.72 -13.46
CA GLU A 147 -13.34 -4.89 -13.80
C GLU A 147 -12.76 -5.70 -14.95
N ARG A 148 -11.98 -5.05 -15.82
CA ARG A 148 -11.46 -5.65 -17.05
C ARG A 148 -9.96 -5.78 -17.11
N GLN A 149 -9.25 -5.14 -16.18
CA GLN A 149 -7.81 -5.00 -16.20
C GLN A 149 -7.18 -5.40 -14.87
N GLY A 150 -5.99 -6.00 -14.94
CA GLY A 150 -5.11 -6.25 -13.82
C GLY A 150 -3.75 -5.57 -14.02
N ILE A 151 -3.02 -5.40 -12.92
CA ILE A 151 -1.67 -4.83 -12.91
C ILE A 151 -0.66 -5.92 -12.58
N SER A 152 0.33 -6.09 -13.46
CA SER A 152 1.49 -6.95 -13.23
C SER A 152 2.73 -6.09 -12.98
N ILE A 153 3.29 -6.20 -11.77
CA ILE A 153 4.56 -5.55 -11.41
C ILE A 153 5.76 -6.33 -11.95
N GLN A 154 5.67 -7.64 -12.07
CA GLN A 154 6.74 -8.45 -12.66
C GLN A 154 6.98 -8.10 -14.14
N LYS A 155 5.91 -7.84 -14.88
CA LYS A 155 5.96 -7.50 -16.30
C LYS A 155 5.83 -6.00 -16.57
N TRP A 156 5.56 -5.20 -15.57
CA TRP A 156 5.31 -3.76 -15.66
C TRP A 156 4.25 -3.39 -16.70
N GLN A 157 3.15 -4.15 -16.70
CA GLN A 157 2.09 -3.98 -17.69
C GLN A 157 0.69 -4.10 -17.08
N VAL A 158 -0.26 -3.45 -17.75
CA VAL A 158 -1.69 -3.75 -17.61
C VAL A 158 -2.00 -4.99 -18.44
N PHE A 159 -2.79 -5.91 -17.90
CA PHE A 159 -3.24 -7.10 -18.64
C PHE A 159 -4.76 -7.24 -18.56
N PRO A 160 -5.39 -7.81 -19.61
CA PRO A 160 -6.83 -8.00 -19.62
C PRO A 160 -7.23 -9.16 -18.68
N LEU A 161 -8.31 -8.96 -17.94
CA LEU A 161 -8.95 -10.01 -17.16
C LEU A 161 -9.96 -10.77 -18.04
N PRO A 162 -10.16 -12.09 -17.81
CA PRO A 162 -11.14 -12.89 -18.56
C PRO A 162 -12.54 -12.26 -18.47
N THR A 163 -13.23 -12.11 -19.60
CA THR A 163 -14.55 -11.46 -19.65
C THR A 163 -15.67 -12.38 -19.14
N SER A 164 -15.50 -13.68 -19.26
CA SER A 164 -16.42 -14.72 -18.77
C SER A 164 -15.75 -15.49 -17.64
N LEU A 165 -16.45 -15.63 -16.52
CA LEU A 165 -16.13 -16.69 -15.58
C LEU A 165 -16.38 -18.02 -16.31
N PRO A 166 -15.52 -19.06 -16.15
CA PRO A 166 -15.83 -20.37 -16.71
C PRO A 166 -17.23 -20.77 -16.20
N ALA A 167 -18.14 -20.99 -17.15
CA ALA A 167 -19.43 -21.59 -16.81
C ALA A 167 -19.12 -23.02 -16.36
N ASP A 168 -19.43 -23.33 -15.11
CA ASP A 168 -19.37 -24.72 -14.66
C ASP A 168 -20.41 -25.50 -15.45
N ASP A 169 -19.98 -26.53 -16.17
CA ASP A 169 -20.80 -27.44 -16.99
C ASP A 169 -21.87 -28.21 -16.16
N ASP A 170 -21.83 -28.08 -14.86
CA ASP A 170 -22.70 -28.73 -13.89
C ASP A 170 -23.52 -27.72 -13.07
N GLY A 171 -24.42 -27.04 -13.66
CA GLY A 171 -25.65 -26.35 -13.19
C GLY A 171 -25.86 -25.99 -11.71
N GLY A 172 -24.83 -25.79 -10.88
CA GLY A 172 -25.09 -25.74 -9.44
C GLY A 172 -24.20 -24.96 -8.50
N ILE A 173 -23.08 -24.37 -8.91
CA ILE A 173 -22.27 -23.57 -7.99
C ILE A 173 -21.93 -22.23 -8.64
N SER A 174 -22.35 -21.15 -8.01
CA SER A 174 -21.98 -19.78 -8.39
C SER A 174 -20.46 -19.70 -8.54
N ALA A 175 -19.99 -19.35 -9.73
CA ALA A 175 -18.57 -19.08 -9.96
C ALA A 175 -18.03 -18.13 -8.90
N PRO A 176 -16.82 -18.31 -8.38
CA PRO A 176 -16.26 -17.45 -7.36
C PRO A 176 -16.30 -15.99 -7.86
N ALA A 177 -16.80 -15.09 -7.00
CA ALA A 177 -16.89 -13.68 -7.32
C ALA A 177 -15.47 -13.19 -7.71
N ARG A 178 -15.38 -12.38 -8.77
CA ARG A 178 -14.10 -11.77 -9.15
C ARG A 178 -13.52 -10.97 -8.01
N ASP A 179 -12.20 -11.01 -7.91
CA ASP A 179 -11.49 -10.07 -7.05
C ASP A 179 -11.78 -8.62 -7.51
N PRO A 180 -12.12 -7.71 -6.61
CA PRO A 180 -12.55 -6.35 -6.96
C PRO A 180 -11.44 -5.53 -7.62
N LEU A 181 -10.19 -5.84 -7.30
CA LEU A 181 -9.00 -5.21 -7.88
C LEU A 181 -7.93 -6.30 -8.05
N THR A 182 -7.33 -6.39 -9.22
CA THR A 182 -6.28 -7.38 -9.49
C THR A 182 -4.91 -6.70 -9.57
N ILE A 183 -4.07 -7.00 -8.58
CA ILE A 183 -2.66 -6.57 -8.52
C ILE A 183 -1.84 -7.84 -8.24
N GLU A 184 -1.07 -8.31 -9.22
CA GLU A 184 -0.18 -9.47 -9.02
C GLU A 184 0.86 -9.16 -7.95
N ASP A 185 1.00 -10.07 -6.99
CA ASP A 185 2.01 -9.94 -5.94
C ASP A 185 3.39 -10.38 -6.50
N PRO A 186 4.34 -9.46 -6.63
CA PRO A 186 5.66 -9.80 -7.17
C PRO A 186 6.48 -10.75 -6.28
N THR A 187 6.09 -10.88 -5.01
CA THR A 187 6.75 -11.78 -4.05
C THR A 187 6.03 -13.12 -3.90
N ASN A 188 4.79 -13.22 -4.40
CA ASN A 188 3.96 -14.42 -4.34
C ASN A 188 2.98 -14.50 -5.52
N PRO A 189 3.35 -15.17 -6.63
CA PRO A 189 2.53 -15.21 -7.85
C PRO A 189 1.12 -15.77 -7.68
N SER A 190 0.86 -16.53 -6.61
CA SER A 190 -0.49 -17.05 -6.31
C SER A 190 -1.36 -16.09 -5.51
N ASN A 191 -0.82 -14.93 -5.11
CA ASN A 191 -1.53 -13.93 -4.34
C ASN A 191 -1.99 -12.75 -5.21
N ASN A 192 -3.18 -12.21 -4.91
CA ASN A 192 -3.64 -10.93 -5.41
C ASN A 192 -3.65 -9.91 -4.27
N VAL A 193 -2.80 -8.87 -4.36
CA VAL A 193 -2.68 -7.82 -3.34
C VAL A 193 -3.94 -6.95 -3.27
N GLY A 194 -4.69 -6.85 -4.36
CA GLY A 194 -5.92 -6.06 -4.46
C GLY A 194 -7.19 -6.79 -4.01
N ARG A 195 -7.12 -8.09 -3.67
CA ARG A 195 -8.28 -8.95 -3.37
C ARG A 195 -9.27 -8.37 -2.35
N SER A 196 -8.77 -7.73 -1.31
CA SER A 196 -9.58 -7.16 -0.23
C SER A 196 -10.11 -5.75 -0.52
N CYS A 197 -9.76 -5.15 -1.67
CA CYS A 197 -10.14 -3.78 -2.02
C CYS A 197 -11.54 -3.72 -2.64
N PHE A 198 -12.58 -4.19 -1.91
CA PHE A 198 -13.95 -4.17 -2.43
C PHE A 198 -14.53 -2.75 -2.55
N GLY A 199 -13.91 -1.75 -1.95
CA GLY A 199 -14.20 -0.34 -2.12
C GLY A 199 -13.52 0.30 -3.34
N VAL A 200 -13.05 -0.48 -4.34
CA VAL A 200 -12.30 0.04 -5.52
C VAL A 200 -13.03 1.16 -6.24
N GLY A 201 -14.36 1.10 -6.40
CA GLY A 201 -15.12 2.18 -7.02
C GLY A 201 -15.12 3.48 -6.19
N ALA A 202 -15.05 3.40 -4.85
CA ALA A 202 -14.87 4.57 -4.00
C ALA A 202 -13.43 5.10 -4.10
N LEU A 203 -12.44 4.21 -4.17
CA LEU A 203 -11.04 4.54 -4.38
C LEU A 203 -10.84 5.33 -5.68
N GLN A 204 -11.39 4.86 -6.79
CA GLN A 204 -11.33 5.53 -8.09
C GLN A 204 -11.97 6.93 -8.05
N ARG A 205 -13.15 7.06 -7.43
CA ARG A 205 -13.79 8.37 -7.25
C ARG A 205 -12.91 9.35 -6.46
N VAL A 206 -12.26 8.88 -5.39
CA VAL A 206 -11.35 9.72 -4.58
C VAL A 206 -10.16 10.17 -5.41
N PHE A 207 -9.59 9.30 -6.25
CA PHE A 207 -8.49 9.69 -7.15
C PHE A 207 -8.94 10.69 -8.22
N SER A 208 -10.12 10.50 -8.83
CA SER A 208 -10.69 11.48 -9.78
C SER A 208 -10.98 12.84 -9.14
N GLU A 209 -11.50 12.87 -7.91
CA GLU A 209 -11.74 14.11 -7.16
C GLU A 209 -10.42 14.82 -6.83
N ALA A 210 -9.41 14.06 -6.38
CA ALA A 210 -8.08 14.59 -6.11
C ALA A 210 -7.42 15.15 -7.37
N LEU A 211 -7.55 14.46 -8.52
CA LEU A 211 -7.08 14.95 -9.81
C LEU A 211 -7.70 16.31 -10.16
N ARG A 212 -9.02 16.43 -10.05
CA ARG A 212 -9.71 17.71 -10.33
C ARG A 212 -9.22 18.82 -9.42
N ALA A 213 -8.98 18.53 -8.13
CA ALA A 213 -8.45 19.51 -7.19
C ALA A 213 -7.02 19.95 -7.54
N VAL A 214 -6.16 19.02 -8.00
CA VAL A 214 -4.79 19.31 -8.45
C VAL A 214 -4.80 20.18 -9.71
N VAL A 215 -5.55 19.78 -10.74
CA VAL A 215 -5.61 20.48 -12.03
C VAL A 215 -6.20 21.88 -11.89
N THR A 216 -7.28 22.06 -11.13
CA THR A 216 -7.89 23.38 -10.90
C THR A 216 -7.01 24.30 -10.06
N ALA A 217 -6.10 23.76 -9.25
CA ALA A 217 -5.18 24.54 -8.45
C ALA A 217 -4.05 25.16 -9.27
N GLN A 218 -3.68 24.58 -10.41
CA GLN A 218 -2.59 25.07 -11.28
C GLN A 218 -2.86 26.46 -11.89
N GLY A 219 -4.11 26.91 -11.93
CA GLY A 219 -4.52 28.21 -12.49
C GLY A 219 -4.86 29.30 -11.47
N SER A 220 -4.76 29.04 -10.16
CA SER A 220 -5.23 29.98 -9.13
C SER A 220 -4.10 30.54 -8.29
N GLU A 221 -3.98 31.86 -8.24
CA GLU A 221 -3.09 32.56 -7.33
C GLU A 221 -3.54 32.33 -5.87
N GLY A 222 -2.69 31.63 -5.08
CA GLY A 222 -2.82 31.48 -3.64
C GLY A 222 -3.46 30.16 -3.19
N GLY A 223 -2.67 29.37 -2.48
CA GLY A 223 -3.07 28.16 -1.77
C GLY A 223 -2.25 26.93 -2.18
N SER A 224 -2.04 26.02 -1.22
CA SER A 224 -1.33 24.76 -1.48
C SER A 224 -2.20 23.82 -2.32
N VAL A 225 -1.66 23.29 -3.41
CA VAL A 225 -2.31 22.25 -4.23
C VAL A 225 -2.70 21.04 -3.37
N LEU A 226 -1.79 20.57 -2.53
CA LEU A 226 -2.05 19.49 -1.58
C LEU A 226 -3.14 19.85 -0.56
N GLY A 227 -3.18 21.11 -0.09
CA GLY A 227 -4.23 21.59 0.80
C GLY A 227 -5.63 21.51 0.19
N ARG A 228 -5.76 21.71 -1.12
CA ARG A 228 -7.03 21.54 -1.85
C ARG A 228 -7.41 20.08 -2.05
N MET A 229 -6.43 19.24 -2.31
CA MET A 229 -6.62 17.78 -2.47
C MET A 229 -7.16 17.13 -1.19
N PHE A 230 -6.67 17.59 -0.02
CA PHE A 230 -7.11 17.06 1.29
C PHE A 230 -8.36 17.72 1.86
N GLY A 231 -8.77 18.88 1.34
CA GLY A 231 -9.89 19.67 1.85
C GLY A 231 -9.49 20.65 2.97
N GLN A 232 -10.27 21.74 3.09
CA GLN A 232 -10.03 22.74 4.14
C GLN A 232 -10.45 22.17 5.50
N GLY A 233 -9.53 22.11 6.45
CA GLY A 233 -9.78 21.70 7.84
C GLY A 233 -9.18 20.35 8.23
N SER A 234 -8.43 19.69 7.36
CA SER A 234 -7.77 18.45 7.74
C SER A 234 -6.72 18.68 8.82
N HIS A 235 -6.64 17.75 9.77
CA HIS A 235 -5.61 17.64 10.81
C HIS A 235 -4.18 17.64 10.21
N HIS A 236 -4.09 17.71 8.93
CA HIS A 236 -2.99 17.36 8.06
C HIS A 236 -1.85 18.38 8.04
N MET A 237 -2.15 19.66 8.13
CA MET A 237 -1.09 20.69 8.15
C MET A 237 -0.12 20.49 9.31
N LYS A 238 -0.59 19.93 10.44
CA LYS A 238 0.26 19.60 11.60
C LYS A 238 1.16 18.40 11.32
N VAL A 239 0.69 17.38 10.58
CA VAL A 239 1.45 16.16 10.27
C VAL A 239 2.53 16.44 9.23
N VAL A 240 2.25 17.21 8.18
CA VAL A 240 3.25 17.61 7.18
C VAL A 240 4.37 18.43 7.81
N GLU A 241 4.03 19.31 8.75
CA GLU A 241 5.02 20.11 9.48
C GLU A 241 5.83 19.26 10.47
N LEU A 242 5.20 18.25 11.10
CA LEU A 242 5.86 17.28 11.96
C LEU A 242 6.81 16.39 11.16
N VAL A 243 6.39 15.88 10.01
CA VAL A 243 7.22 15.05 9.10
C VAL A 243 8.42 15.85 8.60
N LYS A 244 8.27 17.12 8.24
CA LYS A 244 9.39 17.98 7.85
C LYS A 244 10.40 18.22 8.98
N ARG A 245 9.96 18.19 10.24
CA ARG A 245 10.82 18.43 11.41
C ARG A 245 11.50 17.17 11.95
N THR A 246 10.90 16.01 11.74
CA THR A 246 11.37 14.73 12.35
C THR A 246 12.02 13.78 11.37
N TRP A 247 11.90 14.02 10.06
CA TRP A 247 12.44 13.11 9.07
C TRP A 247 13.88 13.47 8.70
N CYS A 248 14.82 12.72 9.29
CA CYS A 248 16.17 12.57 8.78
C CYS A 248 16.17 11.28 7.94
N PRO A 249 16.51 11.32 6.64
CA PRO A 249 16.58 10.09 5.86
C PRO A 249 17.60 9.15 6.51
N PRO A 250 17.23 7.89 6.79
CA PRO A 250 18.23 6.92 7.18
C PRO A 250 19.22 6.77 6.02
N GLU A 251 20.51 6.77 6.33
CA GLU A 251 21.52 6.31 5.36
C GLU A 251 21.24 4.84 5.06
N TYR A 252 20.55 4.57 3.98
CA TYR A 252 20.32 3.21 3.52
C TYR A 252 21.64 2.66 2.98
N ALA A 253 22.22 1.70 3.68
CA ALA A 253 23.20 0.81 3.06
C ALA A 253 22.48 0.08 1.90
N PRO A 254 23.07 0.05 0.69
CA PRO A 254 22.47 -0.64 -0.44
C PRO A 254 22.25 -2.12 -0.09
N LEU A 255 20.99 -2.57 -0.08
CA LEU A 255 20.66 -3.98 0.03
C LEU A 255 20.96 -4.63 -1.33
N GLU A 256 21.62 -5.78 -1.30
CA GLU A 256 21.81 -6.59 -2.51
C GLU A 256 20.45 -6.96 -3.12
N PRO A 257 20.31 -6.93 -4.46
CA PRO A 257 19.06 -7.30 -5.11
C PRO A 257 18.72 -8.75 -4.77
N PRO A 258 17.43 -9.09 -4.61
CA PRO A 258 17.00 -10.46 -4.38
C PRO A 258 17.47 -11.35 -5.54
N PRO A 259 17.88 -12.60 -5.27
CA PRO A 259 18.32 -13.51 -6.32
C PRO A 259 17.21 -13.66 -7.36
N ALA A 260 17.60 -13.56 -8.64
CA ALA A 260 16.69 -13.79 -9.74
C ALA A 260 16.00 -15.14 -9.54
N ALA A 261 14.67 -15.16 -9.59
CA ALA A 261 13.90 -16.40 -9.56
C ALA A 261 14.43 -17.29 -10.68
N ALA A 262 14.97 -18.47 -10.31
CA ALA A 262 15.44 -19.44 -11.27
C ALA A 262 14.31 -19.77 -12.24
N ALA A 263 14.63 -19.70 -13.53
CA ALA A 263 13.75 -20.00 -14.65
C ALA A 263 13.30 -21.47 -14.65
#